data_f997096fe4f6f36e895d03e86653e7ac
#
_entry.id   f997096fe4f6f36e895d03e86653e7ac
#
_cell.length_a   1.000
_cell.length_b   1.000
_cell.length_c   1.000
_cell.angle_alpha   90.00
_cell.angle_beta   90.00
_cell.angle_gamma   90.00
#
_symmetry.space_group_name_H-M   'P 1'
#
loop_
_entity.id
_entity.type
_entity.pdbx_description
1 polymer ?
#
loop_
_entity_poly.entity_id
_entity_poly.type
_entity_poly.pdbx_seq_one_letter_code
_entity_poly.pdbx_strand_id
1 'polypeptide(L)'
;YQKALVGSIEKGIELEFLDERLKDFDLDRLGKSIKPENDLNFTFLGLQTLYDRYFITHEDTRYEMPQVFLMRVAMGLSVDEKDKNDKAEEFYKLLSSFDYMSSTPTLFNSGTRRPQLSSCYLTTVPDDLSGIYGAIHDNAMLSKWAGGLGNDWTNVRALGSRIKGTNGKSQGIVPFLKVSNDTAVAVNQGG
;
A
#
# COMPACT_ATOMS: atom_id res chain seq x y z
N TYR A 1 17.40 -13.04 15.34
CA TYR A 1 16.11 -12.58 14.79
C TYR A 1 14.99 -12.53 15.85
N GLN A 2 14.86 -13.50 16.76
CA GLN A 2 13.78 -13.50 17.77
C GLN A 2 13.74 -12.20 18.58
N LYS A 3 14.87 -11.77 19.17
CA LYS A 3 14.95 -10.50 19.90
C LYS A 3 14.72 -9.28 19.01
N ALA A 4 15.16 -9.35 17.75
CA ALA A 4 14.98 -8.28 16.80
C ALA A 4 13.50 -8.10 16.43
N LEU A 5 12.74 -9.19 16.25
CA LEU A 5 11.30 -9.12 16.00
C LEU A 5 10.58 -8.42 17.17
N VAL A 6 10.79 -8.89 18.40
CA VAL A 6 10.15 -8.30 19.58
C VAL A 6 10.47 -6.81 19.69
N GLY A 7 11.76 -6.45 19.65
CA GLY A 7 12.19 -5.05 19.75
C GLY A 7 11.68 -4.16 18.61
N SER A 8 11.61 -4.68 17.39
CA SER A 8 11.08 -3.93 16.24
C SER A 8 9.58 -3.67 16.38
N ILE A 9 8.79 -4.67 16.80
CA ILE A 9 7.35 -4.51 17.00
C ILE A 9 7.06 -3.54 18.16
N GLU A 10 7.69 -3.73 19.29
CA GLU A 10 7.52 -2.84 20.47
C GLU A 10 7.89 -1.39 20.13
N LYS A 11 9.04 -1.18 19.50
CA LYS A 11 9.50 0.15 19.11
C LYS A 11 8.64 0.79 18.05
N GLY A 12 8.20 0.01 17.04
CA GLY A 12 7.30 0.49 15.99
C GLY A 12 5.94 0.92 16.52
N ILE A 13 5.41 0.24 17.54
CA ILE A 13 4.17 0.64 18.25
C ILE A 13 4.41 1.91 19.09
N GLU A 14 5.50 1.97 19.85
CA GLU A 14 5.87 3.15 20.66
C GLU A 14 5.98 4.42 19.78
N LEU A 15 6.56 4.29 18.59
CA LEU A 15 6.71 5.36 17.62
C LEU A 15 5.46 5.63 16.77
N GLU A 16 4.35 4.96 17.06
CA GLU A 16 3.08 5.08 16.35
C GLU A 16 3.12 4.72 14.84
N PHE A 17 4.09 3.93 14.40
CA PHE A 17 4.15 3.39 13.03
C PHE A 17 3.34 2.11 12.88
N LEU A 18 3.40 1.21 13.86
CA LEU A 18 2.77 -0.10 13.81
C LEU A 18 1.42 -0.14 14.53
N ASP A 19 0.58 -1.06 14.09
CA ASP A 19 -0.72 -1.36 14.70
C ASP A 19 -0.50 -2.02 16.06
N GLU A 20 -1.19 -1.52 17.09
CA GLU A 20 -1.09 -2.04 18.45
C GLU A 20 -1.46 -3.52 18.56
N ARG A 21 -2.33 -4.03 17.68
CA ARG A 21 -2.76 -5.43 17.65
C ARG A 21 -1.64 -6.41 17.32
N LEU A 22 -0.49 -5.92 16.81
CA LEU A 22 0.67 -6.78 16.57
C LEU A 22 1.29 -7.32 17.87
N LYS A 23 1.12 -6.64 18.99
CA LYS A 23 1.56 -7.14 20.32
C LYS A 23 0.75 -8.34 20.82
N ASP A 24 -0.45 -8.57 20.25
CA ASP A 24 -1.32 -9.68 20.65
C ASP A 24 -0.94 -11.02 19.95
N PHE A 25 0.08 -11.01 19.09
CA PHE A 25 0.68 -12.22 18.55
C PHE A 25 1.65 -12.86 19.53
N ASP A 26 1.85 -14.16 19.41
CA ASP A 26 2.92 -14.87 20.10
C ASP A 26 4.27 -14.55 19.44
N LEU A 27 4.85 -13.40 19.80
CA LEU A 27 6.10 -12.90 19.23
C LEU A 27 7.28 -13.85 19.45
N ASP A 28 7.27 -14.60 20.57
CA ASP A 28 8.29 -15.61 20.86
C ASP A 28 8.23 -16.78 19.87
N ARG A 29 7.03 -17.30 19.62
CA ARG A 29 6.77 -18.35 18.65
C ARG A 29 7.15 -17.88 17.25
N LEU A 30 6.62 -16.72 16.83
CA LEU A 30 6.91 -16.16 15.51
C LEU A 30 8.40 -15.87 15.32
N GLY A 31 9.06 -15.35 16.33
CA GLY A 31 10.50 -15.10 16.29
C GLY A 31 11.34 -16.37 16.15
N LYS A 32 10.89 -17.50 16.72
CA LYS A 32 11.53 -18.82 16.54
C LYS A 32 11.29 -19.43 15.16
N SER A 33 10.18 -19.08 14.51
CA SER A 33 9.85 -19.56 13.16
C SER A 33 10.63 -18.85 12.06
N ILE A 34 11.27 -17.71 12.36
CA ILE A 34 12.10 -16.96 11.41
C ILE A 34 13.30 -17.80 10.95
N LYS A 35 13.56 -17.77 9.66
CA LYS A 35 14.64 -18.49 8.96
C LYS A 35 15.76 -17.51 8.55
N PRO A 36 16.78 -17.31 9.37
CA PRO A 36 17.88 -16.37 9.05
C PRO A 36 18.61 -16.70 7.76
N GLU A 37 18.70 -17.99 7.42
CA GLU A 37 19.30 -18.49 6.17
C GLU A 37 18.64 -17.95 4.91
N ASN A 38 17.35 -17.56 4.98
CA ASN A 38 16.62 -17.00 3.86
C ASN A 38 17.10 -15.58 3.48
N ASP A 39 17.91 -14.93 4.32
CA ASP A 39 18.60 -13.69 3.95
C ASP A 39 19.52 -13.88 2.75
N LEU A 40 20.04 -15.09 2.55
CA LEU A 40 20.91 -15.43 1.42
C LEU A 40 20.16 -15.54 0.08
N ASN A 41 18.83 -15.56 0.10
CA ASN A 41 18.02 -15.56 -1.12
C ASN A 41 17.95 -14.17 -1.77
N PHE A 42 18.23 -13.10 -1.03
CA PHE A 42 18.24 -11.76 -1.59
C PHE A 42 19.44 -11.54 -2.51
N THR A 43 19.19 -10.95 -3.68
CA THR A 43 20.26 -10.31 -4.45
C THR A 43 20.69 -9.02 -3.76
N PHE A 44 21.91 -8.55 -4.05
CA PHE A 44 22.40 -7.28 -3.52
C PHE A 44 21.42 -6.13 -3.82
N LEU A 45 20.96 -6.01 -5.07
CA LEU A 45 20.03 -4.96 -5.48
C LEU A 45 18.68 -5.07 -4.76
N GLY A 46 18.16 -6.29 -4.59
CA GLY A 46 16.91 -6.53 -3.86
C GLY A 46 17.01 -6.09 -2.40
N LEU A 47 18.06 -6.49 -1.71
CA LEU A 47 18.29 -6.10 -0.33
C LEU A 47 18.51 -4.59 -0.18
N GLN A 48 19.30 -3.98 -1.09
CA GLN A 48 19.53 -2.53 -1.11
C GLN A 48 18.20 -1.77 -1.29
N THR A 49 17.31 -2.25 -2.17
CA THR A 49 16.00 -1.64 -2.39
C THR A 49 15.13 -1.71 -1.12
N LEU A 50 15.11 -2.87 -0.43
CA LEU A 50 14.38 -2.99 0.84
C LEU A 50 14.96 -2.04 1.90
N TYR A 51 16.25 -1.99 2.01
CA TYR A 51 16.97 -1.15 2.98
C TYR A 51 16.70 0.34 2.75
N ASP A 52 16.72 0.81 1.51
CA ASP A 52 16.57 2.23 1.18
C ASP A 52 15.13 2.71 1.19
N ARG A 53 14.15 1.81 0.91
CA ARG A 53 12.77 2.22 0.64
C ARG A 53 11.71 1.58 1.53
N TYR A 54 11.92 0.36 2.03
CA TYR A 54 10.83 -0.42 2.63
C TYR A 54 10.92 -0.60 4.14
N PHE A 55 12.12 -0.69 4.68
CA PHE A 55 12.28 -0.85 6.12
C PHE A 55 11.82 0.40 6.87
N ILE A 56 11.07 0.20 7.95
CA ILE A 56 10.64 1.30 8.81
C ILE A 56 11.88 2.02 9.35
N THR A 57 11.90 3.34 9.13
CA THR A 57 13.01 4.22 9.50
C THR A 57 12.48 5.37 10.35
N HIS A 58 13.17 5.71 11.41
CA HIS A 58 12.93 6.88 12.23
C HIS A 58 14.27 7.52 12.62
N GLU A 59 14.42 8.83 12.43
CA GLU A 59 15.67 9.56 12.74
C GLU A 59 16.93 8.85 12.17
N ASP A 60 16.88 8.48 10.89
CA ASP A 60 17.94 7.76 10.16
C ASP A 60 18.27 6.36 10.69
N THR A 61 17.54 5.87 11.70
CA THR A 61 17.68 4.51 12.22
C THR A 61 16.64 3.59 11.62
N ARG A 62 17.10 2.47 11.04
CA ARG A 62 16.22 1.41 10.54
C ARG A 62 15.94 0.41 11.65
N TYR A 63 14.66 0.14 11.88
CA TYR A 63 14.20 -0.76 12.96
C TYR A 63 13.93 -2.18 12.47
N GLU A 64 13.98 -2.40 11.17
CA GLU A 64 13.70 -3.70 10.58
C GLU A 64 14.95 -4.33 9.96
N MET A 65 15.04 -5.65 10.10
CA MET A 65 15.94 -6.53 9.36
C MET A 65 15.10 -7.30 8.31
N PRO A 66 15.71 -7.88 7.26
CA PRO A 66 14.95 -8.48 6.15
C PRO A 66 13.84 -9.44 6.58
N GLN A 67 14.15 -10.42 7.43
CA GLN A 67 13.16 -11.40 7.86
C GLN A 67 12.17 -10.84 8.88
N VAL A 68 12.55 -9.83 9.68
CA VAL A 68 11.63 -9.10 10.58
C VAL A 68 10.60 -8.34 9.77
N PHE A 69 11.05 -7.66 8.72
CA PHE A 69 10.17 -6.97 7.78
C PHE A 69 9.14 -7.92 7.14
N LEU A 70 9.57 -9.07 6.61
CA LEU A 70 8.67 -10.06 6.01
C LEU A 70 7.70 -10.65 7.06
N MET A 71 8.17 -10.87 8.29
CA MET A 71 7.30 -11.33 9.39
C MET A 71 6.27 -10.24 9.77
N ARG A 72 6.66 -8.96 9.85
CA ARG A 72 5.69 -7.87 10.09
C ARG A 72 4.61 -7.82 9.02
N VAL A 73 4.99 -7.97 7.73
CA VAL A 73 4.04 -8.01 6.62
C VAL A 73 3.06 -9.18 6.80
N ALA A 74 3.57 -10.37 7.12
CA ALA A 74 2.76 -11.56 7.36
C ALA A 74 1.81 -11.39 8.55
N MET A 75 2.28 -10.83 9.66
CA MET A 75 1.46 -10.52 10.83
C MET A 75 0.33 -9.54 10.49
N GLY A 76 0.65 -8.46 9.76
CA GLY A 76 -0.36 -7.48 9.34
C GLY A 76 -1.44 -8.06 8.43
N LEU A 77 -1.10 -9.00 7.55
CA LEU A 77 -2.06 -9.74 6.72
C LEU A 77 -2.92 -10.72 7.52
N SER A 78 -2.46 -11.11 8.72
CA SER A 78 -3.12 -12.13 9.56
C SER A 78 -3.86 -11.54 10.76
N VAL A 79 -3.83 -10.23 10.96
CA VAL A 79 -4.29 -9.58 12.19
C VAL A 79 -5.76 -9.85 12.50
N ASP A 80 -6.59 -10.03 11.50
CA ASP A 80 -8.03 -10.29 11.62
C ASP A 80 -8.38 -11.79 11.45
N GLU A 81 -7.37 -12.67 11.28
CA GLU A 81 -7.57 -14.11 11.14
C GLU A 81 -7.83 -14.76 12.52
N LYS A 82 -8.68 -15.80 12.53
CA LYS A 82 -9.01 -16.53 13.76
C LYS A 82 -7.76 -17.19 14.37
N ASP A 83 -6.95 -17.84 13.51
CA ASP A 83 -5.72 -18.53 13.89
C ASP A 83 -4.50 -17.70 13.45
N LYS A 84 -4.48 -16.42 13.87
CA LYS A 84 -3.55 -15.41 13.35
C LYS A 84 -2.06 -15.78 13.45
N ASN A 85 -1.64 -16.50 14.49
CA ASN A 85 -0.25 -16.93 14.60
C ASN A 85 0.12 -17.98 13.55
N ASP A 86 -0.77 -18.96 13.31
CA ASP A 86 -0.56 -19.99 12.28
C ASP A 86 -0.54 -19.37 10.88
N LYS A 87 -1.45 -18.41 10.63
CA LYS A 87 -1.50 -17.69 9.37
C LYS A 87 -0.30 -16.77 9.15
N ALA A 88 0.19 -16.13 10.19
CA ALA A 88 1.42 -15.34 10.10
C ALA A 88 2.64 -16.21 9.72
N GLU A 89 2.78 -17.40 10.31
CA GLU A 89 3.83 -18.34 9.94
C GLU A 89 3.68 -18.85 8.50
N GLU A 90 2.46 -19.16 8.07
CA GLU A 90 2.16 -19.60 6.70
C GLU A 90 2.54 -18.51 5.67
N PHE A 91 2.08 -17.27 5.88
CA PHE A 91 2.38 -16.15 4.99
C PHE A 91 3.86 -15.77 5.01
N TYR A 92 4.47 -15.77 6.20
CA TYR A 92 5.91 -15.56 6.31
C TYR A 92 6.72 -16.57 5.51
N LYS A 93 6.36 -17.86 5.57
CA LYS A 93 7.03 -18.91 4.81
C LYS A 93 7.00 -18.63 3.32
N LEU A 94 5.82 -18.26 2.77
CA LEU A 94 5.66 -17.93 1.36
C LEU A 94 6.48 -16.71 0.94
N LEU A 95 6.48 -15.65 1.75
CA LEU A 95 7.21 -14.42 1.48
C LEU A 95 8.73 -14.63 1.59
N SER A 96 9.19 -15.34 2.63
CA SER A 96 10.60 -15.51 2.93
C SER A 96 11.31 -16.50 2.00
N SER A 97 10.57 -17.44 1.40
CA SER A 97 11.10 -18.36 0.37
C SER A 97 11.10 -17.74 -1.03
N PHE A 98 10.42 -16.61 -1.21
CA PHE A 98 10.15 -15.96 -2.51
C PHE A 98 9.25 -16.79 -3.44
N ASP A 99 8.49 -17.75 -2.89
CA ASP A 99 7.43 -18.44 -3.64
C ASP A 99 6.28 -17.49 -3.98
N TYR A 100 6.14 -16.40 -3.21
CA TYR A 100 5.22 -15.29 -3.44
C TYR A 100 5.82 -13.97 -2.99
N MET A 101 5.54 -12.89 -3.71
CA MET A 101 5.89 -11.53 -3.32
C MET A 101 4.68 -10.61 -3.48
N SER A 102 4.36 -9.86 -2.44
CA SER A 102 3.29 -8.89 -2.43
C SER A 102 3.63 -7.63 -3.22
N SER A 103 2.60 -6.88 -3.61
CA SER A 103 2.77 -5.55 -4.21
C SER A 103 3.32 -4.54 -3.20
N THR A 104 3.89 -3.46 -3.73
CA THR A 104 4.51 -2.38 -2.95
C THR A 104 3.65 -1.86 -1.79
N PRO A 105 2.35 -1.53 -1.96
CA PRO A 105 1.55 -1.03 -0.84
C PRO A 105 1.39 -2.05 0.29
N THR A 106 1.28 -3.32 -0.02
CA THR A 106 1.22 -4.38 0.99
C THR A 106 2.52 -4.46 1.78
N LEU A 107 3.67 -4.44 1.08
CA LEU A 107 4.98 -4.48 1.72
C LEU A 107 5.21 -3.27 2.62
N PHE A 108 4.80 -2.07 2.20
CA PHE A 108 4.92 -0.86 3.01
C PHE A 108 3.99 -0.85 4.22
N ASN A 109 2.71 -1.14 3.99
CA ASN A 109 1.65 -0.74 4.92
C ASN A 109 1.10 -1.89 5.76
N SER A 110 1.38 -3.17 5.42
CA SER A 110 0.89 -4.29 6.22
C SER A 110 1.48 -4.25 7.63
N GLY A 111 0.62 -4.35 8.63
CA GLY A 111 1.01 -4.25 10.04
C GLY A 111 1.24 -2.82 10.54
N THR A 112 1.05 -1.78 9.71
CA THR A 112 1.11 -0.39 10.16
C THR A 112 -0.25 0.09 10.69
N ARG A 113 -0.28 1.24 11.36
CA ARG A 113 -1.54 1.87 11.85
C ARG A 113 -2.49 2.26 10.72
N ARG A 114 -2.03 2.31 9.47
CA ARG A 114 -2.83 2.69 8.29
C ARG A 114 -2.58 1.68 7.17
N PRO A 115 -3.19 0.49 7.27
CA PRO A 115 -2.91 -0.63 6.39
C PRO A 115 -3.61 -0.49 5.03
N GLN A 116 -3.23 0.51 4.24
CA GLN A 116 -3.66 0.63 2.86
C GLN A 116 -2.85 -0.34 2.00
N LEU A 117 -3.47 -1.45 1.56
CA LEU A 117 -2.79 -2.55 0.90
C LEU A 117 -3.04 -2.62 -0.62
N SER A 118 -3.96 -1.81 -1.15
CA SER A 118 -4.35 -1.84 -2.56
C SER A 118 -3.35 -1.06 -3.42
N SER A 119 -2.92 -1.67 -4.52
CA SER A 119 -1.99 -1.02 -5.46
C SER A 119 -2.71 -0.21 -6.55
N CYS A 120 -3.97 -0.54 -6.85
CA CYS A 120 -4.73 0.07 -7.95
C CYS A 120 -6.18 0.31 -7.55
N TYR A 121 -6.71 1.44 -8.06
CA TYR A 121 -8.10 1.84 -7.90
C TYR A 121 -8.69 2.14 -9.27
N LEU A 122 -9.87 1.59 -9.55
CA LEU A 122 -10.58 1.78 -10.81
C LEU A 122 -11.89 2.51 -10.55
N THR A 123 -12.15 3.58 -11.34
CA THR A 123 -13.35 4.41 -11.19
C THR A 123 -14.01 4.58 -12.57
N THR A 124 -15.30 4.31 -12.67
CA THR A 124 -16.10 4.66 -13.86
C THR A 124 -16.63 6.08 -13.69
N VAL A 125 -16.33 6.95 -14.65
CA VAL A 125 -16.71 8.37 -14.61
C VAL A 125 -18.11 8.55 -15.19
N PRO A 126 -19.09 9.11 -14.43
CA PRO A 126 -20.44 9.39 -14.94
C PRO A 126 -20.45 10.54 -15.96
N ASP A 127 -21.49 10.59 -16.82
CA ASP A 127 -21.67 11.66 -17.81
C ASP A 127 -22.41 12.88 -17.23
N ASP A 128 -21.98 13.37 -16.09
CA ASP A 128 -22.45 14.61 -15.50
C ASP A 128 -21.31 15.34 -14.79
N LEU A 129 -21.43 16.66 -14.64
CA LEU A 129 -20.35 17.47 -14.11
C LEU A 129 -20.01 17.14 -12.65
N SER A 130 -21.01 16.83 -11.84
CA SER A 130 -20.81 16.47 -10.42
C SER A 130 -20.03 15.16 -10.31
N GLY A 131 -20.43 14.15 -11.11
CA GLY A 131 -19.75 12.85 -11.12
C GLY A 131 -18.33 12.92 -11.69
N ILE A 132 -18.10 13.74 -12.74
CA ILE A 132 -16.75 13.95 -13.29
C ILE A 132 -15.83 14.56 -12.23
N TYR A 133 -16.26 15.65 -11.56
CA TYR A 133 -15.44 16.26 -10.52
C TYR A 133 -15.38 15.44 -9.24
N GLY A 134 -16.42 14.64 -8.95
CA GLY A 134 -16.38 13.62 -7.89
C GLY A 134 -15.26 12.60 -8.13
N ALA A 135 -15.16 12.06 -9.35
CA ALA A 135 -14.07 11.14 -9.72
C ALA A 135 -12.67 11.80 -9.61
N ILE A 136 -12.55 13.07 -10.01
CA ILE A 136 -11.28 13.81 -9.88
C ILE A 136 -10.93 14.03 -8.41
N HIS A 137 -11.90 14.37 -7.56
CA HIS A 137 -11.72 14.48 -6.12
C HIS A 137 -11.26 13.15 -5.51
N ASP A 138 -11.92 12.04 -5.84
CA ASP A 138 -11.57 10.71 -5.34
C ASP A 138 -10.17 10.31 -5.77
N ASN A 139 -9.79 10.62 -7.02
CA ASN A 139 -8.44 10.43 -7.51
C ASN A 139 -7.40 11.19 -6.65
N ALA A 140 -7.67 12.44 -6.30
CA ALA A 140 -6.79 13.23 -5.45
C ALA A 140 -6.63 12.59 -4.07
N MET A 141 -7.74 12.14 -3.47
CA MET A 141 -7.73 11.49 -2.16
C MET A 141 -6.99 10.14 -2.18
N LEU A 142 -7.16 9.33 -3.23
CA LEU A 142 -6.49 8.05 -3.39
C LEU A 142 -5.00 8.19 -3.74
N SER A 143 -4.62 9.21 -4.51
CA SER A 143 -3.22 9.50 -4.84
C SER A 143 -2.35 9.71 -3.60
N LYS A 144 -2.93 10.31 -2.54
CA LYS A 144 -2.26 10.49 -1.25
C LYS A 144 -1.69 9.18 -0.67
N TRP A 145 -2.29 8.05 -1.01
CA TRP A 145 -1.95 6.72 -0.47
C TRP A 145 -1.10 5.89 -1.43
N ALA A 146 -0.50 6.52 -2.45
CA ALA A 146 0.39 5.87 -3.42
C ALA A 146 -0.25 4.72 -4.22
N GLY A 147 -1.57 4.76 -4.41
CA GLY A 147 -2.28 3.82 -5.29
C GLY A 147 -2.28 4.28 -6.74
N GLY A 148 -2.11 3.35 -7.69
CA GLY A 148 -2.34 3.61 -9.11
C GLY A 148 -3.81 3.88 -9.40
N LEU A 149 -4.10 4.85 -10.27
CA LEU A 149 -5.47 5.25 -10.59
C LEU A 149 -5.79 4.97 -12.05
N GLY A 150 -6.91 4.27 -12.30
CA GLY A 150 -7.46 4.07 -13.61
C GLY A 150 -8.89 4.62 -13.69
N ASN A 151 -9.18 5.46 -14.67
CA ASN A 151 -10.51 6.00 -14.88
C ASN A 151 -11.08 5.53 -16.21
N ASP A 152 -12.28 4.95 -16.18
CA ASP A 152 -13.06 4.64 -17.35
C ASP A 152 -13.96 5.83 -17.73
N TRP A 153 -13.63 6.49 -18.84
CA TRP A 153 -14.33 7.65 -19.38
C TRP A 153 -15.37 7.29 -20.44
N THR A 154 -15.63 6.01 -20.67
CA THR A 154 -16.49 5.52 -21.76
C THR A 154 -17.89 6.14 -21.74
N ASN A 155 -18.43 6.42 -20.56
CA ASN A 155 -19.77 6.98 -20.40
C ASN A 155 -19.85 8.50 -20.71
N VAL A 156 -18.71 9.20 -20.67
CA VAL A 156 -18.70 10.66 -20.87
C VAL A 156 -18.93 11.00 -22.35
N ARG A 157 -19.90 11.88 -22.60
CA ARG A 157 -20.32 12.26 -23.95
C ARG A 157 -19.18 12.82 -24.79
N ALA A 158 -19.26 12.52 -26.09
CA ALA A 158 -18.26 12.95 -27.07
C ALA A 158 -18.29 14.47 -27.33
N LEU A 159 -17.21 14.94 -27.97
CA LEU A 159 -17.09 16.30 -28.51
C LEU A 159 -18.30 16.61 -29.42
N GLY A 160 -18.88 17.81 -29.24
CA GLY A 160 -20.00 18.30 -30.03
C GLY A 160 -21.38 17.81 -29.56
N SER A 161 -21.47 16.88 -28.64
CA SER A 161 -22.75 16.42 -28.05
C SER A 161 -23.44 17.55 -27.32
N ARG A 162 -24.80 17.59 -27.42
CA ARG A 162 -25.61 18.62 -26.76
C ARG A 162 -25.57 18.46 -25.23
N ILE A 163 -25.37 19.58 -24.54
CA ILE A 163 -25.48 19.64 -23.08
C ILE A 163 -26.94 19.96 -22.71
N LYS A 164 -27.61 19.02 -21.99
CA LYS A 164 -28.98 19.23 -21.51
C LYS A 164 -29.03 20.42 -20.53
N GLY A 165 -30.03 21.27 -20.67
CA GLY A 165 -30.22 22.46 -19.82
C GLY A 165 -29.42 23.69 -20.21
N THR A 166 -28.58 23.61 -21.24
CA THR A 166 -27.87 24.74 -21.83
C THR A 166 -27.96 24.71 -23.35
N ASN A 167 -27.57 25.78 -24.04
CA ASN A 167 -27.39 25.78 -25.51
C ASN A 167 -25.96 25.36 -25.92
N GLY A 168 -25.17 24.85 -24.98
CA GLY A 168 -23.78 24.49 -25.19
C GLY A 168 -23.58 23.12 -25.82
N LYS A 169 -22.41 22.91 -26.38
CA LYS A 169 -21.90 21.64 -26.87
C LYS A 169 -20.74 21.18 -26.02
N SER A 170 -20.65 19.87 -25.79
CA SER A 170 -19.55 19.24 -25.07
C SER A 170 -18.23 19.48 -25.78
N GLN A 171 -17.18 19.75 -24.99
CA GLN A 171 -15.79 19.74 -25.46
C GLN A 171 -15.16 18.32 -25.43
N GLY A 172 -15.95 17.31 -25.12
CA GLY A 172 -15.49 15.94 -24.97
C GLY A 172 -14.68 15.73 -23.69
N ILE A 173 -13.92 14.64 -23.66
CA ILE A 173 -13.17 14.21 -22.47
C ILE A 173 -11.81 14.90 -22.31
N VAL A 174 -11.20 15.41 -23.38
CA VAL A 174 -9.82 15.89 -23.38
C VAL A 174 -9.55 16.98 -22.32
N PRO A 175 -10.42 18.02 -22.18
CA PRO A 175 -10.23 19.02 -21.11
C PRO A 175 -10.26 18.41 -19.70
N PHE A 176 -11.10 17.43 -19.45
CA PHE A 176 -11.18 16.76 -18.15
C PHE A 176 -9.96 15.85 -17.90
N LEU A 177 -9.42 15.19 -18.92
CA LEU A 177 -8.17 14.44 -18.80
C LEU A 177 -7.02 15.36 -18.40
N LYS A 178 -6.97 16.58 -18.93
CA LYS A 178 -5.97 17.56 -18.51
C LYS A 178 -6.14 17.95 -17.04
N VAL A 179 -7.35 18.23 -16.59
CA VAL A 179 -7.62 18.56 -15.17
C VAL A 179 -7.22 17.38 -14.27
N SER A 180 -7.58 16.15 -14.63
CA SER A 180 -7.19 14.94 -13.89
C SER A 180 -5.67 14.79 -13.79
N ASN A 181 -4.95 14.99 -14.90
CA ASN A 181 -3.50 14.95 -14.92
C ASN A 181 -2.88 16.04 -14.02
N ASP A 182 -3.33 17.26 -14.14
CA ASP A 182 -2.80 18.39 -13.37
C ASP A 182 -3.11 18.20 -11.86
N THR A 183 -4.27 17.63 -11.52
CA THR A 183 -4.62 17.23 -10.15
C THR A 183 -3.67 16.15 -9.62
N ALA A 184 -3.38 15.12 -10.41
CA ALA A 184 -2.46 14.05 -10.00
C ALA A 184 -1.02 14.59 -9.79
N VAL A 185 -0.59 15.54 -10.62
CA VAL A 185 0.71 16.23 -10.44
C VAL A 185 0.75 17.09 -9.17
N ALA A 186 -0.36 17.75 -8.84
CA ALA A 186 -0.46 18.61 -7.66
C ALA A 186 -0.49 17.84 -6.34
N VAL A 187 -0.99 16.61 -6.34
CA VAL A 187 -1.05 15.76 -5.14
C VAL A 187 0.27 15.02 -4.99
N ASN A 188 1.06 15.43 -4.00
CA ASN A 188 2.30 14.74 -3.67
C ASN A 188 1.98 13.32 -3.17
N GLN A 189 2.43 12.33 -3.89
CA GLN A 189 2.33 10.94 -3.47
C GLN A 189 3.34 10.68 -2.36
N GLY A 190 2.86 10.09 -1.25
CA GLY A 190 3.74 9.68 -0.17
C GLY A 190 4.64 8.52 -0.65
N GLY A 191 5.85 8.79 -1.01
CA GLY A 191 6.83 7.77 -1.44
C GLY A 191 7.92 8.32 -2.29
#